data_faca4dc0f72c2e0f984e3831f683f69c
#
_entry.id   faca4dc0f72c2e0f984e3831f683f69c
#
_cell.length_a   1.000
_cell.length_b   1.000
_cell.length_c   1.000
_cell.angle_alpha   90.00
_cell.angle_beta   90.00
_cell.angle_gamma   90.00
#
_symmetry.space_group_name_H-M   'P 1'
#
loop_
_entity.id
_entity.type
_entity.pdbx_description
1 polymer ?
#
loop_
_entity_poly.entity_id
_entity_poly.type
_entity_poly.pdbx_seq_one_letter_code
_entity_poly.pdbx_strand_id
1 'polypeptide(L)'
;MKKQQVKLPKQLWTEDCIDLTRHSYQGKLLTKTEGFKLGKAQRKKIPREQLSQLSERPKGTTALTIYDWSNQGRLELLKPIRAKRMSVSPFTFYRGMPSLMLFDQAWEQSNSGLFQQICGDCHLSNLGGFASPERNLLFGINDFDETLVAPFEWDLKRLATSFVIAARDIDLADKVGLKAIKTMLNSYRQHLLENTELSPLQVWYEKVDASTLLENTECRKLRKKRAKHLDSAQKRNAYSVLPKLTQKDEDTGFRHFVDDAPLLWHPNSDEPFSKDVDIFFKQYRESLKYDRQVLFDRYQRTDVALKVVGVGSVGTRSAIALFQDADREPLILQMKEANPSILSPLFLDKVTHEGERVVHGQQLMQAASDIFLGFSSTLDQHFHVRQLRDMKISVDLSDMDDEYFYEYAESCGLALAHAHAKAGNADVLMGYLGEGGAIVEVLQSYAEAYAERNLNDYQQFMNEVADGKIQLAGDDAL
;
A
#
# COMPACT_ATOMS: atom_id res chain seq x y z
N MET A 1 -24.74 3.41 -20.08
CA MET A 1 -23.99 2.20 -20.47
C MET A 1 -24.14 1.17 -19.35
N LYS A 2 -24.45 -0.11 -19.65
CA LYS A 2 -24.46 -1.17 -18.62
C LYS A 2 -23.05 -1.30 -18.06
N LYS A 3 -22.88 -1.17 -16.73
CA LYS A 3 -21.60 -1.40 -16.05
C LYS A 3 -21.11 -2.79 -16.46
N GLN A 4 -19.94 -2.88 -17.08
CA GLN A 4 -19.32 -4.15 -17.43
C GLN A 4 -18.96 -4.85 -16.11
N GLN A 5 -19.66 -5.93 -15.79
CA GLN A 5 -19.39 -6.69 -14.57
C GLN A 5 -18.21 -7.61 -14.81
N VAL A 6 -17.17 -7.43 -14.02
CA VAL A 6 -16.05 -8.38 -13.97
C VAL A 6 -16.55 -9.68 -13.33
N LYS A 7 -16.27 -10.81 -13.98
CA LYS A 7 -16.66 -12.10 -13.43
C LYS A 7 -15.67 -12.51 -12.34
N LEU A 8 -16.10 -12.49 -11.10
CA LEU A 8 -15.33 -12.95 -9.96
C LEU A 8 -15.43 -14.46 -9.77
N PRO A 9 -14.47 -15.11 -9.06
CA PRO A 9 -14.61 -16.49 -8.60
C PRO A 9 -15.84 -16.60 -7.68
N LYS A 10 -16.34 -17.82 -7.46
CA LYS A 10 -17.55 -18.02 -6.66
C LYS A 10 -17.34 -17.68 -5.19
N GLN A 11 -16.16 -17.97 -4.66
CA GLN A 11 -15.79 -17.73 -3.29
C GLN A 11 -14.27 -17.66 -3.17
N LEU A 12 -13.79 -16.92 -2.18
CA LEU A 12 -12.38 -16.85 -1.80
C LEU A 12 -12.12 -17.78 -0.58
N TRP A 13 -13.07 -17.79 0.35
CA TRP A 13 -13.02 -18.62 1.56
C TRP A 13 -13.63 -19.99 1.33
N THR A 14 -12.96 -21.02 1.84
CA THR A 14 -13.43 -22.42 1.88
C THR A 14 -13.34 -22.96 3.30
N GLU A 15 -13.90 -24.12 3.57
CA GLU A 15 -13.83 -24.79 4.89
C GLU A 15 -12.37 -25.13 5.29
N ASP A 16 -11.45 -25.20 4.32
CA ASP A 16 -10.04 -25.49 4.54
C ASP A 16 -9.21 -24.25 4.89
N CYS A 17 -9.79 -23.07 4.84
CA CYS A 17 -9.11 -21.81 5.17
C CYS A 17 -8.98 -21.63 6.68
N ILE A 18 -7.85 -21.06 7.09
CA ILE A 18 -7.52 -20.72 8.47
C ILE A 18 -7.41 -19.20 8.59
N ASP A 19 -8.27 -18.62 9.41
CA ASP A 19 -8.23 -17.21 9.77
C ASP A 19 -7.19 -16.97 10.86
N LEU A 20 -6.09 -16.32 10.51
CA LEU A 20 -5.00 -16.00 11.43
C LEU A 20 -5.22 -14.67 12.17
N THR A 21 -6.20 -13.86 11.78
CA THR A 21 -6.46 -12.57 12.43
C THR A 21 -6.98 -12.72 13.85
N ARG A 22 -7.60 -13.86 14.17
CA ARG A 22 -8.23 -14.14 15.48
C ARG A 22 -7.30 -14.84 16.46
N HIS A 23 -6.07 -15.20 16.08
CA HIS A 23 -5.10 -15.93 16.88
C HIS A 23 -5.64 -17.19 17.57
N SER A 24 -6.80 -17.66 17.14
CA SER A 24 -7.45 -18.86 17.63
C SER A 24 -7.85 -19.77 16.47
N TYR A 25 -7.72 -21.05 16.68
CA TYR A 25 -8.20 -22.05 15.75
C TYR A 25 -9.22 -22.93 16.45
N GLN A 26 -10.39 -23.08 15.85
CA GLN A 26 -11.53 -23.82 16.44
C GLN A 26 -11.86 -23.38 17.88
N GLY A 27 -11.78 -22.08 18.15
CA GLY A 27 -12.11 -21.49 19.45
C GLY A 27 -11.03 -21.65 20.54
N LYS A 28 -9.86 -22.22 20.21
CA LYS A 28 -8.74 -22.40 21.12
C LYS A 28 -7.56 -21.52 20.75
N LEU A 29 -6.96 -20.81 21.71
CA LEU A 29 -5.68 -20.14 21.53
C LEU A 29 -4.58 -21.17 21.28
N LEU A 30 -3.72 -20.92 20.30
CA LEU A 30 -2.63 -21.82 19.92
C LEU A 30 -1.37 -21.50 20.75
N THR A 31 -0.72 -22.53 21.26
CA THR A 31 0.67 -22.41 21.70
C THR A 31 1.59 -22.34 20.49
N LYS A 32 2.83 -21.86 20.63
CA LYS A 32 3.84 -21.83 19.56
C LYS A 32 3.95 -23.18 18.84
N THR A 33 4.07 -24.28 19.59
CA THR A 33 4.18 -25.65 19.06
C THR A 33 2.94 -26.06 18.28
N GLU A 34 1.75 -25.73 18.75
CA GLU A 34 0.48 -26.03 18.06
C GLU A 34 0.36 -25.20 16.78
N GLY A 35 0.71 -23.92 16.81
CA GLY A 35 0.75 -23.05 15.63
C GLY A 35 1.67 -23.59 14.54
N PHE A 36 2.91 -23.94 14.91
CA PHE A 36 3.86 -24.53 13.97
C PHE A 36 3.37 -25.87 13.38
N LYS A 37 2.76 -26.75 14.21
CA LYS A 37 2.16 -28.00 13.74
C LYS A 37 1.01 -27.75 12.77
N LEU A 38 0.16 -26.76 13.04
CA LEU A 38 -0.96 -26.37 12.20
C LEU A 38 -0.46 -25.89 10.82
N GLY A 39 0.51 -24.99 10.78
CA GLY A 39 1.12 -24.52 9.54
C GLY A 39 1.77 -25.65 8.74
N LYS A 40 2.47 -26.57 9.42
CA LYS A 40 3.05 -27.76 8.79
C LYS A 40 1.97 -28.73 8.23
N ALA A 41 0.84 -28.84 8.92
CA ALA A 41 -0.29 -29.65 8.43
C ALA A 41 -0.92 -28.99 7.19
N GLN A 42 -1.09 -27.67 7.20
CA GLN A 42 -1.60 -26.91 6.06
C GLN A 42 -0.68 -27.02 4.85
N ARG A 43 0.64 -26.97 5.04
CA ARG A 43 1.62 -27.21 3.96
C ARG A 43 1.53 -28.60 3.35
N LYS A 44 1.14 -29.62 4.13
CA LYS A 44 0.91 -30.97 3.58
C LYS A 44 -0.37 -31.06 2.76
N LYS A 45 -1.39 -30.28 3.12
CA LYS A 45 -2.66 -30.16 2.41
C LYS A 45 -2.50 -29.40 1.09
N ILE A 46 -1.82 -28.26 1.18
CA ILE A 46 -1.56 -27.34 0.07
C ILE A 46 -0.05 -27.14 -0.01
N PRO A 47 0.66 -27.96 -0.81
CA PRO A 47 2.09 -27.83 -1.01
C PRO A 47 2.48 -26.46 -1.58
N ARG A 48 3.61 -25.91 -1.12
CA ARG A 48 4.11 -24.60 -1.55
C ARG A 48 4.32 -24.50 -3.06
N GLU A 49 4.68 -25.60 -3.69
CA GLU A 49 4.89 -25.71 -5.13
C GLU A 49 3.65 -25.30 -5.94
N GLN A 50 2.45 -25.48 -5.37
CA GLN A 50 1.21 -25.02 -6.00
C GLN A 50 1.09 -23.49 -6.08
N LEU A 51 1.80 -22.77 -5.23
CA LEU A 51 1.76 -21.29 -5.21
C LEU A 51 2.45 -20.66 -6.43
N SER A 52 3.26 -21.43 -7.19
CA SER A 52 3.86 -20.95 -8.45
C SER A 52 2.88 -20.94 -9.62
N GLN A 53 1.71 -21.56 -9.47
CA GLN A 53 0.75 -21.66 -10.56
C GLN A 53 0.14 -20.31 -10.89
N LEU A 54 0.08 -20.01 -12.18
CA LEU A 54 -0.55 -18.83 -12.74
C LEU A 54 -1.69 -19.26 -13.66
N SER A 55 -2.92 -19.09 -13.21
CA SER A 55 -4.12 -19.51 -13.93
C SER A 55 -4.45 -18.54 -15.08
N GLU A 56 -5.03 -19.08 -16.17
CA GLU A 56 -5.61 -18.23 -17.21
C GLU A 56 -6.83 -17.48 -16.69
N ARG A 57 -6.98 -16.23 -17.11
CA ARG A 57 -8.17 -15.44 -16.80
C ARG A 57 -9.41 -16.03 -17.43
N PRO A 58 -10.59 -15.87 -16.84
CA PRO A 58 -11.83 -16.36 -17.42
C PRO A 58 -12.11 -15.68 -18.76
N LYS A 59 -12.74 -16.43 -19.67
CA LYS A 59 -13.09 -15.91 -21.00
C LYS A 59 -13.84 -14.58 -20.91
N GLY A 60 -13.35 -13.57 -21.62
CA GLY A 60 -13.92 -12.23 -21.65
C GLY A 60 -13.38 -11.28 -20.56
N THR A 61 -12.46 -11.74 -19.70
CA THR A 61 -11.76 -10.90 -18.73
C THR A 61 -10.33 -10.64 -19.20
N THR A 62 -9.99 -9.40 -19.42
CA THR A 62 -8.66 -8.94 -19.83
C THR A 62 -8.16 -7.86 -18.88
N ALA A 63 -6.89 -7.48 -18.98
CA ALA A 63 -6.36 -6.33 -18.24
C ALA A 63 -7.17 -5.05 -18.51
N LEU A 64 -7.65 -4.87 -19.74
CA LEU A 64 -8.45 -3.71 -20.13
C LEU A 64 -9.84 -3.69 -19.47
N THR A 65 -10.50 -4.83 -19.35
CA THR A 65 -11.80 -4.90 -18.64
C THR A 65 -11.65 -4.57 -17.16
N ILE A 66 -10.52 -4.95 -16.55
CA ILE A 66 -10.21 -4.60 -15.15
C ILE A 66 -9.77 -3.14 -15.04
N TYR A 67 -9.04 -2.60 -16.03
CA TYR A 67 -8.74 -1.18 -16.12
C TYR A 67 -10.01 -0.34 -16.17
N ASP A 68 -10.97 -0.69 -17.04
CA ASP A 68 -12.25 -0.01 -17.14
C ASP A 68 -13.05 -0.09 -15.83
N TRP A 69 -13.05 -1.27 -15.19
CA TRP A 69 -13.64 -1.41 -13.87
C TRP A 69 -12.97 -0.48 -12.85
N SER A 70 -11.65 -0.43 -12.81
CA SER A 70 -10.89 0.39 -11.88
C SER A 70 -11.03 1.90 -12.11
N ASN A 71 -11.53 2.30 -13.28
CA ASN A 71 -11.85 3.69 -13.62
C ASN A 71 -13.29 4.09 -13.26
N GLN A 72 -14.13 3.15 -12.80
CA GLN A 72 -15.49 3.50 -12.39
C GLN A 72 -15.47 4.38 -11.15
N GLY A 73 -16.25 5.47 -11.18
CA GLY A 73 -16.30 6.44 -10.07
C GLY A 73 -15.15 7.44 -10.02
N ARG A 74 -14.09 7.26 -10.82
CA ARG A 74 -13.00 8.24 -10.91
C ARG A 74 -13.46 9.51 -11.64
N LEU A 75 -12.86 10.64 -11.28
CA LEU A 75 -13.07 11.93 -11.96
C LEU A 75 -12.61 11.85 -13.42
N GLU A 76 -13.51 12.15 -14.35
CA GLU A 76 -13.26 12.02 -15.80
C GLU A 76 -12.03 12.83 -16.24
N LEU A 77 -11.89 14.06 -15.70
CA LEU A 77 -10.76 14.95 -15.97
C LEU A 77 -9.40 14.32 -15.64
N LEU A 78 -9.34 13.41 -14.65
CA LEU A 78 -8.10 12.84 -14.16
C LEU A 78 -7.76 11.47 -14.77
N LYS A 79 -8.68 10.83 -15.49
CA LYS A 79 -8.42 9.54 -16.16
C LYS A 79 -7.27 9.62 -17.18
N PRO A 80 -7.17 10.67 -18.02
CA PRO A 80 -6.04 10.83 -18.93
C PRO A 80 -4.68 10.99 -18.20
N ILE A 81 -4.66 11.67 -17.04
CA ILE A 81 -3.46 11.81 -16.21
C ILE A 81 -3.04 10.45 -15.64
N ARG A 82 -4.00 9.65 -15.14
CA ARG A 82 -3.74 8.28 -14.69
C ARG A 82 -3.15 7.43 -15.81
N ALA A 83 -3.79 7.44 -16.97
CA ALA A 83 -3.31 6.70 -18.14
C ALA A 83 -1.90 7.13 -18.54
N LYS A 84 -1.60 8.45 -18.55
CA LYS A 84 -0.27 8.99 -18.84
C LYS A 84 0.78 8.48 -17.85
N ARG A 85 0.50 8.51 -16.54
CA ARG A 85 1.42 7.98 -15.52
C ARG A 85 1.65 6.48 -15.63
N MET A 86 0.63 5.72 -16.04
CA MET A 86 0.73 4.28 -16.25
C MET A 86 1.44 3.91 -17.54
N SER A 87 1.40 4.76 -18.56
CA SER A 87 2.03 4.52 -19.89
C SER A 87 3.54 4.68 -19.89
N VAL A 88 4.15 5.18 -18.81
CA VAL A 88 5.60 5.45 -18.75
C VAL A 88 6.43 4.17 -18.87
N SER A 89 6.02 3.10 -18.18
CA SER A 89 6.73 1.82 -18.20
C SER A 89 5.86 0.65 -17.72
N PRO A 90 6.28 -0.61 -17.95
CA PRO A 90 5.62 -1.79 -17.36
C PRO A 90 5.56 -1.73 -15.83
N PHE A 91 6.53 -1.10 -15.16
CA PHE A 91 6.55 -0.95 -13.72
C PHE A 91 5.52 0.08 -13.23
N THR A 92 5.38 1.21 -13.91
CA THR A 92 4.34 2.20 -13.55
C THR A 92 2.94 1.67 -13.86
N PHE A 93 2.75 0.86 -14.89
CA PHE A 93 1.52 0.14 -15.17
C PHE A 93 1.18 -0.84 -14.04
N TYR A 94 2.14 -1.66 -13.61
CA TYR A 94 1.99 -2.60 -12.49
C TYR A 94 1.53 -1.90 -11.21
N ARG A 95 2.16 -0.77 -10.86
CA ARG A 95 1.79 0.06 -9.71
C ARG A 95 0.42 0.72 -9.85
N GLY A 96 0.01 1.04 -11.08
CA GLY A 96 -1.29 1.67 -11.37
C GLY A 96 -2.47 0.70 -11.37
N MET A 97 -2.20 -0.63 -11.35
CA MET A 97 -3.20 -1.69 -11.50
C MET A 97 -3.17 -2.74 -10.38
N PRO A 98 -3.27 -2.35 -9.09
CA PRO A 98 -3.32 -3.32 -7.99
C PRO A 98 -4.51 -4.29 -8.13
N SER A 99 -5.67 -3.80 -8.56
CA SER A 99 -6.89 -4.59 -8.78
C SER A 99 -6.69 -5.73 -9.77
N LEU A 100 -5.75 -5.59 -10.74
CA LEU A 100 -5.49 -6.62 -11.74
C LEU A 100 -4.84 -7.85 -11.09
N MET A 101 -3.80 -7.64 -10.29
CA MET A 101 -3.13 -8.75 -9.61
C MET A 101 -4.01 -9.35 -8.50
N LEU A 102 -4.75 -8.55 -7.76
CA LEU A 102 -5.73 -9.05 -6.78
C LEU A 102 -6.77 -9.95 -7.45
N PHE A 103 -7.29 -9.53 -8.62
CA PHE A 103 -8.22 -10.33 -9.41
C PHE A 103 -7.58 -11.66 -9.83
N ASP A 104 -6.36 -11.62 -10.40
CA ASP A 104 -5.66 -12.80 -10.88
C ASP A 104 -5.40 -13.78 -9.72
N GLN A 105 -4.90 -13.28 -8.59
CA GLN A 105 -4.65 -14.08 -7.39
C GLN A 105 -5.93 -14.73 -6.82
N ALA A 106 -7.04 -14.00 -6.83
CA ALA A 106 -8.34 -14.58 -6.41
C ALA A 106 -8.87 -15.60 -7.40
N TRP A 107 -8.53 -15.47 -8.68
CA TRP A 107 -8.89 -16.44 -9.71
C TRP A 107 -8.00 -17.69 -9.71
N GLU A 108 -6.79 -17.57 -9.18
CA GLU A 108 -5.90 -18.72 -8.94
C GLU A 108 -6.55 -19.66 -7.92
N GLN A 109 -6.74 -20.93 -8.27
CA GLN A 109 -7.38 -21.90 -7.37
C GLN A 109 -6.45 -22.37 -6.24
N SER A 110 -5.15 -22.10 -6.36
CA SER A 110 -4.13 -22.51 -5.39
C SER A 110 -3.65 -21.33 -4.56
N ASN A 111 -4.06 -21.28 -3.30
CA ASN A 111 -3.52 -20.40 -2.26
C ASN A 111 -3.22 -21.23 -1.00
N SER A 112 -2.45 -20.69 -0.08
CA SER A 112 -2.04 -21.40 1.14
C SER A 112 -3.20 -21.81 2.06
N GLY A 113 -4.36 -21.18 1.92
CA GLY A 113 -5.46 -21.30 2.87
C GLY A 113 -5.20 -20.59 4.20
N LEU A 114 -4.10 -19.83 4.34
CA LEU A 114 -3.74 -19.07 5.54
C LEU A 114 -4.08 -17.59 5.34
N PHE A 115 -5.19 -17.15 5.89
CA PHE A 115 -5.74 -15.82 5.72
C PHE A 115 -5.37 -14.90 6.88
N GLN A 116 -4.92 -13.70 6.56
CA GLN A 116 -4.66 -12.63 7.53
C GLN A 116 -4.88 -11.27 6.87
N GLN A 117 -4.77 -10.20 7.66
CA GLN A 117 -4.70 -8.86 7.09
C GLN A 117 -3.44 -8.75 6.23
N ILE A 118 -3.60 -8.31 4.98
CA ILE A 118 -2.53 -8.02 4.04
C ILE A 118 -2.61 -6.56 3.56
N CYS A 119 -1.51 -6.06 3.01
CA CYS A 119 -1.46 -4.74 2.39
C CYS A 119 -2.28 -4.67 1.08
N GLY A 120 -2.30 -5.78 0.31
CA GLY A 120 -3.02 -5.91 -0.96
C GLY A 120 -2.32 -5.26 -2.15
N ASP A 121 -1.55 -4.20 -1.94
CA ASP A 121 -0.69 -3.54 -2.95
C ASP A 121 0.77 -3.50 -2.50
N CYS A 122 1.29 -4.63 -2.00
CA CYS A 122 2.65 -4.74 -1.48
C CYS A 122 3.69 -4.82 -2.59
N HIS A 123 3.98 -3.71 -3.26
CA HIS A 123 5.10 -3.60 -4.20
C HIS A 123 6.25 -2.78 -3.59
N LEU A 124 7.46 -2.95 -4.09
CA LEU A 124 8.67 -2.37 -3.50
C LEU A 124 8.60 -0.85 -3.28
N SER A 125 7.95 -0.06 -4.15
CA SER A 125 7.80 1.39 -3.93
C SER A 125 6.76 1.78 -2.88
N ASN A 126 5.99 0.82 -2.35
CA ASN A 126 5.08 1.03 -1.22
C ASN A 126 5.75 0.77 0.14
N LEU A 127 7.03 0.38 0.14
CA LEU A 127 7.84 0.33 1.34
C LEU A 127 8.74 1.56 1.41
N GLY A 128 8.95 2.07 2.61
CA GLY A 128 9.76 3.28 2.81
C GLY A 128 9.73 3.81 4.23
N GLY A 129 10.31 5.00 4.42
CA GLY A 129 10.33 5.66 5.72
C GLY A 129 9.03 6.41 6.02
N PHE A 130 8.66 6.43 7.30
CA PHE A 130 7.56 7.23 7.86
C PHE A 130 7.84 7.59 9.33
N ALA A 131 7.18 8.65 9.83
CA ALA A 131 7.35 9.06 11.22
C ALA A 131 6.51 8.23 12.17
N SER A 132 7.09 7.88 13.33
CA SER A 132 6.32 7.46 14.49
C SER A 132 5.70 8.67 15.22
N PRO A 133 4.73 8.45 16.14
CA PRO A 133 4.21 9.52 17.00
C PRO A 133 5.30 10.22 17.83
N GLU A 134 6.36 9.50 18.20
CA GLU A 134 7.53 10.02 18.94
C GLU A 134 8.55 10.72 18.01
N ARG A 135 8.24 10.88 16.72
CA ARG A 135 9.09 11.51 15.70
C ARG A 135 10.33 10.71 15.32
N ASN A 136 10.38 9.42 15.62
CA ASN A 136 11.40 8.52 15.10
C ASN A 136 11.06 8.12 13.66
N LEU A 137 12.06 7.99 12.81
CA LEU A 137 11.88 7.52 11.45
C LEU A 137 11.88 5.99 11.42
N LEU A 138 10.75 5.41 11.06
CA LEU A 138 10.56 3.97 10.90
C LEU A 138 10.55 3.59 9.42
N PHE A 139 10.85 2.32 9.13
CA PHE A 139 10.74 1.74 7.80
C PHE A 139 9.60 0.70 7.76
N GLY A 140 8.77 0.74 6.74
CA GLY A 140 7.65 -0.18 6.58
C GLY A 140 6.75 0.14 5.41
N ILE A 141 5.55 -0.45 5.42
CA ILE A 141 4.53 -0.26 4.37
C ILE A 141 3.88 1.12 4.56
N ASN A 142 3.72 1.86 3.47
CA ASN A 142 3.28 3.27 3.45
C ASN A 142 1.90 3.51 2.81
N ASP A 143 1.32 2.51 2.15
CA ASP A 143 0.02 2.63 1.48
C ASP A 143 -0.82 1.36 1.72
N PHE A 144 -2.06 1.57 2.16
CA PHE A 144 -3.00 0.52 2.56
C PHE A 144 -4.36 0.66 1.86
N ASP A 145 -4.43 1.38 0.75
CA ASP A 145 -5.68 1.60 0.02
C ASP A 145 -6.38 0.28 -0.37
N GLU A 146 -5.59 -0.76 -0.69
CA GLU A 146 -6.08 -2.09 -1.10
C GLU A 146 -6.09 -3.14 0.03
N THR A 147 -5.84 -2.76 1.29
CA THR A 147 -5.72 -3.69 2.41
C THR A 147 -7.00 -4.53 2.61
N LEU A 148 -6.85 -5.82 2.88
CA LEU A 148 -7.95 -6.76 3.07
C LEU A 148 -7.47 -8.00 3.82
N VAL A 149 -8.41 -8.85 4.26
CA VAL A 149 -8.09 -10.19 4.80
C VAL A 149 -8.05 -11.18 3.62
N ALA A 150 -6.86 -11.71 3.35
CA ALA A 150 -6.61 -12.61 2.22
C ALA A 150 -5.42 -13.55 2.51
N PRO A 151 -5.08 -14.50 1.62
CA PRO A 151 -3.91 -15.36 1.77
C PRO A 151 -2.62 -14.54 1.91
N PHE A 152 -1.82 -14.83 2.95
CA PHE A 152 -0.63 -14.03 3.30
C PHE A 152 0.40 -13.94 2.16
N GLU A 153 0.52 -14.97 1.34
CA GLU A 153 1.45 -15.02 0.23
C GLU A 153 1.12 -14.08 -0.93
N TRP A 154 -0.06 -13.47 -0.94
CA TRP A 154 -0.41 -12.49 -1.97
C TRP A 154 0.47 -11.26 -1.90
N ASP A 155 0.77 -10.77 -0.69
CA ASP A 155 1.74 -9.69 -0.51
C ASP A 155 3.15 -10.13 -0.93
N LEU A 156 3.57 -11.36 -0.61
CA LEU A 156 4.87 -11.89 -1.03
C LEU A 156 4.96 -12.03 -2.55
N LYS A 157 3.93 -12.53 -3.21
CA LYS A 157 3.85 -12.66 -4.68
C LYS A 157 3.95 -11.28 -5.35
N ARG A 158 3.21 -10.28 -4.81
CA ARG A 158 3.22 -8.93 -5.37
C ARG A 158 4.57 -8.26 -5.16
N LEU A 159 5.17 -8.39 -3.99
CA LEU A 159 6.50 -7.85 -3.70
C LEU A 159 7.58 -8.51 -4.56
N ALA A 160 7.59 -9.84 -4.65
CA ALA A 160 8.54 -10.59 -5.47
C ALA A 160 8.46 -10.19 -6.95
N THR A 161 7.25 -10.15 -7.52
CA THR A 161 7.04 -9.74 -8.91
C THR A 161 7.53 -8.30 -9.15
N SER A 162 7.32 -7.40 -8.19
CA SER A 162 7.78 -6.02 -8.30
C SER A 162 9.30 -5.88 -8.41
N PHE A 163 10.09 -6.79 -7.83
CA PHE A 163 11.54 -6.80 -7.98
C PHE A 163 11.99 -7.19 -9.38
N VAL A 164 11.32 -8.15 -10.04
CA VAL A 164 11.64 -8.51 -11.43
C VAL A 164 11.32 -7.36 -12.37
N ILE A 165 10.11 -6.80 -12.26
CA ILE A 165 9.67 -5.73 -13.16
C ILE A 165 10.51 -4.46 -12.94
N ALA A 166 10.79 -4.10 -11.67
CA ALA A 166 11.59 -2.92 -11.36
C ALA A 166 13.06 -3.06 -11.80
N ALA A 167 13.66 -4.25 -11.67
CA ALA A 167 15.03 -4.48 -12.16
C ALA A 167 15.11 -4.21 -13.68
N ARG A 168 14.15 -4.71 -14.44
CA ARG A 168 14.05 -4.44 -15.90
C ARG A 168 13.81 -2.97 -16.20
N ASP A 169 13.02 -2.28 -15.39
CA ASP A 169 12.67 -0.86 -15.55
C ASP A 169 13.87 0.09 -15.37
N ILE A 170 14.85 -0.33 -14.57
CA ILE A 170 16.10 0.43 -14.32
C ILE A 170 17.33 -0.22 -14.96
N ASP A 171 17.13 -0.99 -16.02
CA ASP A 171 18.16 -1.64 -16.84
C ASP A 171 19.12 -2.57 -16.07
N LEU A 172 18.69 -3.15 -14.94
CA LEU A 172 19.41 -4.22 -14.27
C LEU A 172 19.10 -5.58 -14.92
N ALA A 173 20.07 -6.49 -14.89
CA ALA A 173 19.90 -7.84 -15.45
C ALA A 173 18.84 -8.64 -14.67
N ASP A 174 18.08 -9.50 -15.34
CA ASP A 174 17.02 -10.35 -14.74
C ASP A 174 17.52 -11.14 -13.51
N LYS A 175 18.76 -11.63 -13.55
CA LYS A 175 19.39 -12.31 -12.41
C LYS A 175 19.47 -11.45 -11.15
N VAL A 176 19.48 -10.12 -11.29
CA VAL A 176 19.48 -9.18 -10.15
C VAL A 176 18.11 -9.19 -9.50
N GLY A 177 17.03 -9.10 -10.27
CA GLY A 177 15.66 -9.22 -9.76
C GLY A 177 15.43 -10.55 -9.02
N LEU A 178 15.88 -11.67 -9.60
CA LEU A 178 15.76 -12.99 -8.98
C LEU A 178 16.58 -13.12 -7.69
N LYS A 179 17.79 -12.57 -7.65
CA LYS A 179 18.61 -12.54 -6.44
C LYS A 179 17.97 -11.65 -5.37
N ALA A 180 17.38 -10.52 -5.75
CA ALA A 180 16.65 -9.64 -4.83
C ALA A 180 15.46 -10.38 -4.18
N ILE A 181 14.68 -11.17 -4.95
CA ILE A 181 13.61 -12.01 -4.41
C ILE A 181 14.17 -13.00 -3.36
N LYS A 182 15.25 -13.67 -3.67
CA LYS A 182 15.90 -14.60 -2.72
C LYS A 182 16.33 -13.88 -1.45
N THR A 183 16.95 -12.73 -1.56
CA THR A 183 17.40 -11.90 -0.42
C THR A 183 16.20 -11.46 0.43
N MET A 184 15.15 -10.93 -0.20
CA MET A 184 13.91 -10.52 0.45
C MET A 184 13.24 -11.67 1.21
N LEU A 185 13.11 -12.84 0.59
CA LEU A 185 12.47 -14.01 1.21
C LEU A 185 13.29 -14.61 2.35
N ASN A 186 14.61 -14.60 2.24
CA ASN A 186 15.50 -15.02 3.33
C ASN A 186 15.35 -14.09 4.53
N SER A 187 15.37 -12.77 4.30
CA SER A 187 15.14 -11.78 5.34
C SER A 187 13.75 -11.93 5.95
N TYR A 188 12.69 -12.05 5.13
CA TYR A 188 11.33 -12.28 5.60
C TYR A 188 11.23 -13.50 6.52
N ARG A 189 11.78 -14.65 6.10
CA ARG A 189 11.76 -15.88 6.90
C ARG A 189 12.56 -15.75 8.19
N GLN A 190 13.74 -15.15 8.14
CA GLN A 190 14.61 -14.96 9.28
C GLN A 190 13.88 -14.14 10.35
N HIS A 191 13.36 -12.98 9.97
CA HIS A 191 12.67 -12.08 10.92
C HIS A 191 11.32 -12.63 11.37
N LEU A 192 10.61 -13.39 10.53
CA LEU A 192 9.41 -14.08 10.97
C LEU A 192 9.73 -15.16 12.02
N LEU A 193 10.85 -15.88 11.85
CA LEU A 193 11.34 -16.85 12.84
C LEU A 193 11.71 -16.16 14.16
N GLU A 194 12.42 -15.03 14.12
CA GLU A 194 12.72 -14.22 15.31
C GLU A 194 11.44 -13.80 16.03
N ASN A 195 10.41 -13.40 15.30
CA ASN A 195 9.10 -13.05 15.89
C ASN A 195 8.41 -14.25 16.57
N THR A 196 8.68 -15.51 16.21
CA THR A 196 8.14 -16.67 16.93
C THR A 196 8.71 -16.79 18.35
N GLU A 197 9.87 -16.19 18.62
CA GLU A 197 10.49 -16.21 19.96
C GLU A 197 9.94 -15.09 20.89
N LEU A 198 9.20 -14.15 20.32
CA LEU A 198 8.61 -13.03 21.05
C LEU A 198 7.20 -13.36 21.52
N SER A 199 6.80 -12.75 22.64
CA SER A 199 5.39 -12.73 23.04
C SER A 199 4.57 -11.81 22.12
N PRO A 200 3.24 -11.99 22.01
CA PRO A 200 2.41 -11.07 21.20
C PRO A 200 2.58 -9.60 21.57
N LEU A 201 2.80 -9.29 22.84
CA LEU A 201 3.04 -7.93 23.31
C LEU A 201 4.39 -7.38 22.84
N GLN A 202 5.44 -8.22 22.83
CA GLN A 202 6.75 -7.82 22.30
C GLN A 202 6.70 -7.59 20.79
N VAL A 203 6.08 -8.48 20.01
CA VAL A 203 5.84 -8.27 18.57
C VAL A 203 5.11 -6.94 18.31
N TRP A 204 4.15 -6.60 19.18
CA TRP A 204 3.40 -5.35 19.05
C TRP A 204 4.25 -4.10 19.26
N TYR A 205 5.29 -4.18 20.11
CA TYR A 205 6.21 -3.08 20.38
C TYR A 205 7.42 -3.03 19.44
N GLU A 206 7.68 -4.11 18.70
CA GLU A 206 8.77 -4.12 17.72
C GLU A 206 8.58 -3.01 16.70
N LYS A 207 9.70 -2.39 16.29
CA LYS A 207 9.75 -1.32 15.29
C LYS A 207 10.95 -1.54 14.40
N VAL A 208 10.77 -1.36 13.10
CA VAL A 208 11.88 -1.34 12.15
C VAL A 208 12.40 0.10 12.08
N ASP A 209 13.41 0.40 12.89
CA ASP A 209 14.00 1.73 12.94
C ASP A 209 14.92 1.96 11.73
N ALA A 210 14.71 3.08 11.02
CA ALA A 210 15.49 3.40 9.83
C ALA A 210 16.95 3.74 10.15
N SER A 211 17.27 4.17 11.37
CA SER A 211 18.66 4.40 11.82
C SER A 211 19.38 3.07 12.01
N THR A 212 18.73 2.06 12.59
CA THR A 212 19.29 0.70 12.72
C THR A 212 19.57 0.07 11.35
N LEU A 213 18.66 0.24 10.37
CA LEU A 213 18.91 -0.21 9.00
C LEU A 213 20.13 0.49 8.37
N LEU A 214 20.37 1.75 8.72
CA LEU A 214 21.53 2.49 8.26
C LEU A 214 22.82 1.96 8.88
N GLU A 215 22.81 1.70 10.19
CA GLU A 215 23.98 1.17 10.92
C GLU A 215 24.39 -0.21 10.42
N ASN A 216 23.42 -1.06 10.10
CA ASN A 216 23.64 -2.40 9.58
C ASN A 216 24.07 -2.42 8.10
N THR A 217 24.06 -1.27 7.40
CA THR A 217 24.53 -1.18 6.01
C THR A 217 26.04 -1.34 5.95
N GLU A 218 26.52 -2.45 5.38
CA GLU A 218 27.97 -2.76 5.33
C GLU A 218 28.71 -1.84 4.36
N CYS A 219 28.13 -1.58 3.18
CA CYS A 219 28.72 -0.74 2.16
C CYS A 219 28.81 0.73 2.60
N ARG A 220 30.02 1.24 2.79
CA ARG A 220 30.29 2.62 3.24
C ARG A 220 29.68 3.69 2.30
N LYS A 221 29.71 3.46 0.98
CA LYS A 221 29.16 4.38 -0.02
C LYS A 221 27.63 4.45 0.13
N LEU A 222 27.00 3.30 0.26
CA LEU A 222 25.56 3.18 0.41
C LEU A 222 25.09 3.74 1.75
N ARG A 223 25.82 3.45 2.84
CA ARG A 223 25.53 4.04 4.15
C ARG A 223 25.55 5.58 4.12
N LYS A 224 26.51 6.20 3.41
CA LYS A 224 26.52 7.66 3.22
C LYS A 224 25.31 8.16 2.41
N LYS A 225 24.89 7.43 1.37
CA LYS A 225 23.73 7.78 0.54
C LYS A 225 22.45 7.69 1.37
N ARG A 226 22.25 6.59 2.11
CA ARG A 226 21.11 6.40 3.03
C ARG A 226 21.07 7.48 4.12
N ALA A 227 22.22 7.81 4.74
CA ALA A 227 22.32 8.87 5.74
C ALA A 227 21.83 10.22 5.19
N LYS A 228 22.21 10.57 3.96
CA LYS A 228 21.75 11.79 3.28
C LYS A 228 20.24 11.78 3.02
N HIS A 229 19.70 10.62 2.64
CA HIS A 229 18.25 10.46 2.45
C HIS A 229 17.50 10.58 3.77
N LEU A 230 18.00 9.99 4.86
CA LEU A 230 17.45 10.12 6.20
C LEU A 230 17.42 11.58 6.68
N ASP A 231 18.54 12.30 6.59
CA ASP A 231 18.63 13.73 6.95
C ASP A 231 17.67 14.59 6.12
N SER A 232 17.57 14.31 4.81
CA SER A 232 16.60 14.96 3.92
C SER A 232 15.16 14.69 4.32
N ALA A 233 14.85 13.47 4.80
CA ALA A 233 13.50 13.08 5.19
C ALA A 233 13.05 13.74 6.49
N GLN A 234 13.93 13.81 7.48
CA GLN A 234 13.65 14.51 8.74
C GLN A 234 13.27 15.98 8.51
N LYS A 235 13.80 16.58 7.44
CA LYS A 235 13.48 17.94 6.99
C LYS A 235 12.18 18.03 6.19
N ARG A 236 11.62 16.91 5.71
CA ARG A 236 10.37 16.85 4.94
C ARG A 236 9.17 16.74 5.88
N ASN A 237 8.75 17.83 6.45
CA ASN A 237 7.54 17.97 7.27
C ASN A 237 6.52 18.90 6.61
N ALA A 238 5.39 19.15 7.25
CA ALA A 238 4.37 20.07 6.77
C ALA A 238 4.95 21.46 6.44
N TYR A 239 5.88 21.96 7.25
CA TYR A 239 6.54 23.26 7.04
C TYR A 239 7.33 23.33 5.73
N SER A 240 7.95 22.25 5.28
CA SER A 240 8.74 22.24 4.04
C SER A 240 7.91 22.33 2.77
N VAL A 241 6.63 21.96 2.83
CA VAL A 241 5.70 22.02 1.69
C VAL A 241 4.79 23.24 1.74
N LEU A 242 4.59 23.81 2.92
CA LEU A 242 3.70 24.95 3.13
C LEU A 242 3.96 26.10 2.16
N PRO A 243 5.22 26.61 1.96
CA PRO A 243 5.48 27.72 1.04
C PRO A 243 5.19 27.39 -0.43
N LYS A 244 5.21 26.10 -0.80
CA LYS A 244 4.95 25.65 -2.17
C LYS A 244 3.47 25.47 -2.48
N LEU A 245 2.66 25.23 -1.44
CA LEU A 245 1.24 24.93 -1.59
C LEU A 245 0.35 26.10 -1.20
N THR A 246 0.88 27.07 -0.42
CA THR A 246 0.05 28.10 0.20
C THR A 246 0.63 29.49 0.06
N GLN A 247 -0.27 30.44 0.06
CA GLN A 247 0.03 31.89 0.17
C GLN A 247 -0.53 32.43 1.49
N LYS A 248 0.16 33.38 2.09
CA LYS A 248 -0.29 34.10 3.30
C LYS A 248 -1.17 35.26 2.87
N ASP A 249 -2.32 35.35 3.48
CA ASP A 249 -3.16 36.54 3.42
C ASP A 249 -2.55 37.65 4.31
N GLU A 250 -2.33 38.83 3.75
CA GLU A 250 -1.61 39.92 4.44
C GLU A 250 -2.46 40.58 5.55
N ASP A 251 -3.80 40.59 5.40
CA ASP A 251 -4.70 41.22 6.34
C ASP A 251 -4.99 40.37 7.57
N THR A 252 -5.24 39.06 7.35
CA THR A 252 -5.62 38.12 8.40
C THR A 252 -4.45 37.32 8.97
N GLY A 253 -3.36 37.23 8.22
CA GLY A 253 -2.20 36.41 8.54
C GLY A 253 -2.43 34.90 8.33
N PHE A 254 -3.63 34.46 7.96
CA PHE A 254 -3.91 33.07 7.63
C PHE A 254 -3.34 32.68 6.25
N ARG A 255 -3.08 31.39 6.07
CA ARG A 255 -2.65 30.85 4.79
C ARG A 255 -3.81 30.16 4.09
N HIS A 256 -3.77 30.20 2.75
CA HIS A 256 -4.69 29.50 1.84
C HIS A 256 -3.90 28.77 0.78
N PHE A 257 -4.46 27.68 0.23
CA PHE A 257 -3.85 26.97 -0.89
C PHE A 257 -3.86 27.85 -2.14
N VAL A 258 -2.86 27.65 -2.99
CA VAL A 258 -2.75 28.32 -4.30
C VAL A 258 -3.13 27.31 -5.37
N ASP A 259 -4.06 27.67 -6.25
CA ASP A 259 -4.47 26.81 -7.36
C ASP A 259 -3.31 26.57 -8.33
N ASP A 260 -3.13 25.31 -8.69
CA ASP A 260 -2.17 24.78 -9.67
C ASP A 260 -2.86 23.67 -10.47
N ALA A 261 -3.92 24.07 -11.18
CA ALA A 261 -4.73 23.09 -11.94
C ALA A 261 -3.94 22.44 -13.08
N PRO A 262 -4.10 21.14 -13.33
CA PRO A 262 -5.09 20.24 -12.75
C PRO A 262 -4.60 19.49 -11.48
N LEU A 263 -3.45 19.86 -10.90
CA LEU A 263 -2.81 19.11 -9.81
C LEU A 263 -3.30 19.55 -8.42
N LEU A 264 -3.70 20.80 -8.26
CA LEU A 264 -4.25 21.39 -7.03
C LEU A 264 -5.27 22.48 -7.41
N TRP A 265 -6.51 22.37 -6.91
CA TRP A 265 -7.54 23.39 -7.19
C TRP A 265 -8.61 23.39 -6.09
N HIS A 266 -9.26 24.55 -5.91
CA HIS A 266 -10.41 24.65 -5.02
C HIS A 266 -11.64 23.97 -5.64
N PRO A 267 -12.41 23.21 -4.85
CA PRO A 267 -13.61 22.53 -5.35
C PRO A 267 -14.71 23.57 -5.72
N ASN A 268 -15.41 23.32 -6.82
CA ASN A 268 -16.60 24.08 -7.17
C ASN A 268 -17.75 23.78 -6.17
N SER A 269 -18.77 24.65 -6.15
CA SER A 269 -19.92 24.55 -5.25
C SER A 269 -20.65 23.20 -5.26
N ASP A 270 -20.52 22.43 -6.33
CA ASP A 270 -21.19 21.13 -6.51
C ASP A 270 -20.30 19.93 -6.25
N GLU A 271 -19.01 20.15 -5.99
CA GLU A 271 -18.05 19.08 -5.68
C GLU A 271 -18.10 18.68 -4.20
N PRO A 272 -17.73 17.43 -3.85
CA PRO A 272 -17.48 17.03 -2.47
C PRO A 272 -16.51 18.00 -1.78
N PHE A 273 -16.67 18.19 -0.47
CA PHE A 273 -15.92 19.14 0.35
C PHE A 273 -16.30 20.63 0.21
N SER A 274 -17.26 21.00 -0.64
CA SER A 274 -17.75 22.37 -0.67
C SER A 274 -18.98 22.59 0.22
N LYS A 275 -19.96 21.64 0.21
CA LYS A 275 -21.23 21.78 0.95
C LYS A 275 -21.21 21.17 2.34
N ASP A 276 -20.52 20.02 2.52
CA ASP A 276 -20.61 19.19 3.73
C ASP A 276 -19.29 19.10 4.50
N VAL A 277 -18.38 20.02 4.25
CA VAL A 277 -17.03 20.00 4.82
C VAL A 277 -17.03 20.04 6.36
N ASP A 278 -17.97 20.75 6.98
CA ASP A 278 -18.08 20.81 8.43
C ASP A 278 -18.60 19.51 9.03
N ILE A 279 -19.57 18.88 8.36
CA ILE A 279 -20.07 17.56 8.75
C ILE A 279 -18.97 16.52 8.60
N PHE A 280 -18.21 16.58 7.49
CA PHE A 280 -17.05 15.72 7.25
C PHE A 280 -16.03 15.78 8.39
N PHE A 281 -15.59 16.97 8.78
CA PHE A 281 -14.59 17.11 9.83
C PHE A 281 -15.13 16.83 11.23
N LYS A 282 -16.44 17.00 11.46
CA LYS A 282 -17.08 16.53 12.70
C LYS A 282 -17.01 15.01 12.82
N GLN A 283 -17.40 14.26 11.77
CA GLN A 283 -17.31 12.80 11.73
C GLN A 283 -15.86 12.32 11.82
N TYR A 284 -14.93 12.98 11.10
CA TYR A 284 -13.50 12.68 11.19
C TYR A 284 -13.00 12.81 12.63
N ARG A 285 -13.32 13.92 13.31
CA ARG A 285 -12.96 14.13 14.70
C ARG A 285 -13.48 13.00 15.59
N GLU A 286 -14.72 12.55 15.40
CA GLU A 286 -15.32 11.45 16.14
C GLU A 286 -14.59 10.10 15.92
N SER A 287 -13.93 9.90 14.77
CA SER A 287 -13.12 8.72 14.48
C SER A 287 -11.76 8.71 15.18
N LEU A 288 -11.31 9.84 15.73
CA LEU A 288 -10.05 9.96 16.45
C LEU A 288 -10.17 9.49 17.91
N LYS A 289 -9.05 9.05 18.49
CA LYS A 289 -8.96 8.81 19.93
C LYS A 289 -9.19 10.11 20.71
N TYR A 290 -9.75 10.05 21.90
CA TYR A 290 -10.13 11.21 22.70
C TYR A 290 -9.01 12.25 22.85
N ASP A 291 -7.80 11.84 23.18
CA ASP A 291 -6.64 12.73 23.34
C ASP A 291 -6.28 13.44 22.01
N ARG A 292 -6.52 12.79 20.88
CA ARG A 292 -6.31 13.35 19.53
C ARG A 292 -7.43 14.31 19.14
N GLN A 293 -8.65 14.08 19.59
CA GLN A 293 -9.75 15.02 19.45
C GLN A 293 -9.42 16.36 20.16
N VAL A 294 -8.94 16.27 21.42
CA VAL A 294 -8.53 17.47 22.18
C VAL A 294 -7.39 18.23 21.50
N LEU A 295 -6.44 17.50 20.89
CA LEU A 295 -5.36 18.14 20.12
C LEU A 295 -5.91 18.78 18.83
N PHE A 296 -6.78 18.09 18.10
CA PHE A 296 -7.39 18.56 16.86
C PHE A 296 -8.22 19.85 17.10
N ASP A 297 -8.95 19.92 18.21
CA ASP A 297 -9.77 21.08 18.59
C ASP A 297 -8.95 22.37 18.85
N ARG A 298 -7.62 22.30 18.91
CA ARG A 298 -6.74 23.48 18.99
C ARG A 298 -6.49 24.16 17.65
N TYR A 299 -6.94 23.54 16.57
CA TYR A 299 -6.74 24.02 15.21
C TYR A 299 -8.06 24.45 14.58
N GLN A 300 -8.03 25.53 13.85
CA GLN A 300 -9.13 26.02 13.03
C GLN A 300 -8.84 25.72 11.55
N ARG A 301 -9.82 25.16 10.84
CA ARG A 301 -9.71 24.98 9.39
C ARG A 301 -9.72 26.34 8.70
N THR A 302 -8.72 26.57 7.84
CA THR A 302 -8.58 27.81 7.07
C THR A 302 -8.85 27.58 5.60
N ASP A 303 -8.60 26.34 5.07
CA ASP A 303 -8.81 26.10 3.65
C ASP A 303 -8.94 24.59 3.32
N VAL A 304 -9.53 24.27 2.13
CA VAL A 304 -9.62 22.91 1.56
C VAL A 304 -9.47 22.98 0.05
N ALA A 305 -8.58 22.14 -0.51
CA ALA A 305 -8.37 22.04 -1.94
C ALA A 305 -8.28 20.58 -2.40
N LEU A 306 -8.72 20.30 -3.61
CA LEU A 306 -8.54 19.00 -4.26
C LEU A 306 -7.10 18.86 -4.75
N LYS A 307 -6.50 17.68 -4.58
CA LYS A 307 -5.09 17.43 -4.91
C LYS A 307 -4.88 16.08 -5.57
N VAL A 308 -4.26 16.06 -6.76
CA VAL A 308 -3.86 14.83 -7.45
C VAL A 308 -2.64 14.21 -6.78
N VAL A 309 -2.74 12.94 -6.39
CA VAL A 309 -1.66 12.21 -5.71
C VAL A 309 -1.43 10.82 -6.31
N GLY A 310 -0.17 10.35 -6.27
CA GLY A 310 0.22 8.98 -6.61
C GLY A 310 0.12 8.63 -8.11
N VAL A 311 0.05 7.33 -8.39
CA VAL A 311 -0.19 6.72 -9.71
C VAL A 311 -1.52 5.95 -9.69
N GLY A 312 -1.63 4.94 -8.84
CA GLY A 312 -2.85 4.11 -8.70
C GLY A 312 -4.06 4.91 -8.21
N SER A 313 -3.85 5.89 -7.31
CA SER A 313 -4.91 6.74 -6.74
C SER A 313 -5.32 7.92 -7.65
N VAL A 314 -4.67 8.15 -8.80
CA VAL A 314 -5.08 9.25 -9.70
C VAL A 314 -6.52 9.06 -10.17
N GLY A 315 -7.31 10.12 -10.06
CA GLY A 315 -8.72 10.12 -10.43
C GLY A 315 -9.68 9.77 -9.30
N THR A 316 -9.22 9.19 -8.18
CA THR A 316 -10.01 9.18 -6.94
C THR A 316 -10.03 10.59 -6.36
N ARG A 317 -11.06 10.90 -5.58
CA ARG A 317 -11.16 12.19 -4.90
C ARG A 317 -10.13 12.23 -3.78
N SER A 318 -9.11 13.06 -3.96
CA SER A 318 -8.12 13.34 -2.93
C SER A 318 -8.12 14.83 -2.67
N ALA A 319 -8.18 15.22 -1.41
CA ALA A 319 -8.16 16.61 -0.99
C ALA A 319 -7.14 16.81 0.12
N ILE A 320 -6.76 18.07 0.30
CA ILE A 320 -5.96 18.51 1.44
C ILE A 320 -6.72 19.61 2.18
N ALA A 321 -6.63 19.58 3.51
CA ALA A 321 -7.18 20.62 4.35
C ALA A 321 -6.07 21.27 5.15
N LEU A 322 -6.08 22.59 5.17
CA LEU A 322 -5.18 23.40 5.98
C LEU A 322 -5.91 23.81 7.26
N PHE A 323 -5.26 23.52 8.36
CA PHE A 323 -5.66 23.97 9.68
C PHE A 323 -4.53 24.84 10.26
N GLN A 324 -4.89 25.82 11.05
CA GLN A 324 -3.92 26.67 11.77
C GLN A 324 -4.39 26.89 13.22
N ASP A 325 -3.44 26.89 14.14
CA ASP A 325 -3.71 27.27 15.52
C ASP A 325 -3.78 28.80 15.70
N ALA A 326 -3.86 29.26 16.95
CA ALA A 326 -3.93 30.71 17.28
C ALA A 326 -2.66 31.48 16.87
N ASP A 327 -1.50 30.81 16.85
CA ASP A 327 -0.22 31.38 16.46
C ASP A 327 0.10 31.17 14.96
N ARG A 328 -0.87 30.67 14.20
CA ARG A 328 -0.78 30.37 12.75
C ARG A 328 0.10 29.18 12.41
N GLU A 329 0.39 28.30 13.39
CA GLU A 329 1.13 27.05 13.14
C GLU A 329 0.28 26.08 12.35
N PRO A 330 0.82 25.49 11.27
CA PRO A 330 0.02 24.71 10.32
C PRO A 330 -0.12 23.24 10.72
N LEU A 331 -1.32 22.68 10.48
CA LEU A 331 -1.59 21.27 10.37
C LEU A 331 -2.22 21.03 8.99
N ILE A 332 -1.57 20.20 8.15
CA ILE A 332 -2.13 19.84 6.84
C ILE A 332 -2.58 18.37 6.90
N LEU A 333 -3.86 18.16 6.67
CA LEU A 333 -4.45 16.83 6.56
C LEU A 333 -4.70 16.47 5.09
N GLN A 334 -4.42 15.22 4.72
CA GLN A 334 -4.76 14.63 3.43
C GLN A 334 -5.98 13.74 3.62
N MET A 335 -7.02 13.96 2.82
CA MET A 335 -8.19 13.12 2.71
C MET A 335 -8.10 12.35 1.39
N LYS A 336 -8.15 11.02 1.44
CA LYS A 336 -8.15 10.15 0.26
C LYS A 336 -9.44 9.34 0.23
N GLU A 337 -10.14 9.39 -0.90
CA GLU A 337 -11.28 8.51 -1.15
C GLU A 337 -10.85 7.05 -1.07
N ALA A 338 -11.55 6.28 -0.27
CA ALA A 338 -11.38 4.86 -0.12
C ALA A 338 -12.48 4.14 -0.90
N ASN A 339 -12.09 3.46 -1.95
CA ASN A 339 -13.00 2.72 -2.82
C ASN A 339 -13.07 1.24 -2.41
N PRO A 340 -14.18 0.55 -2.70
CA PRO A 340 -14.25 -0.89 -2.53
C PRO A 340 -13.17 -1.59 -3.35
N SER A 341 -12.52 -2.61 -2.76
CA SER A 341 -11.65 -3.51 -3.50
C SER A 341 -12.45 -4.26 -4.58
N ILE A 342 -11.80 -4.65 -5.67
CA ILE A 342 -12.42 -5.52 -6.68
C ILE A 342 -12.95 -6.83 -6.07
N LEU A 343 -12.38 -7.24 -4.94
CA LEU A 343 -12.74 -8.46 -4.22
C LEU A 343 -13.80 -8.26 -3.12
N SER A 344 -14.30 -7.03 -2.91
CA SER A 344 -15.31 -6.74 -1.86
C SER A 344 -16.48 -7.73 -1.84
N PRO A 345 -17.01 -8.21 -2.99
CA PRO A 345 -18.10 -9.20 -3.00
C PRO A 345 -17.71 -10.56 -2.43
N LEU A 346 -16.41 -10.84 -2.26
CA LEU A 346 -15.86 -12.10 -1.76
C LEU A 346 -15.39 -12.02 -0.30
N PHE A 347 -15.49 -10.86 0.34
CA PHE A 347 -15.06 -10.69 1.72
C PHE A 347 -15.95 -11.52 2.67
N LEU A 348 -15.32 -12.10 3.69
CA LEU A 348 -16.04 -12.85 4.72
C LEU A 348 -16.97 -11.94 5.52
N ASP A 349 -16.44 -10.81 5.96
CA ASP A 349 -17.18 -9.79 6.69
C ASP A 349 -17.54 -8.62 5.75
N LYS A 350 -18.77 -8.15 5.86
CA LYS A 350 -19.23 -7.00 5.06
C LYS A 350 -18.52 -5.72 5.54
N VAL A 351 -17.80 -5.09 4.65
CA VAL A 351 -17.24 -3.75 4.90
C VAL A 351 -18.38 -2.73 4.84
N THR A 352 -18.56 -2.00 5.92
CA THR A 352 -19.59 -0.94 6.03
C THR A 352 -19.02 0.44 5.71
N HIS A 353 -17.70 0.62 5.90
CA HIS A 353 -17.00 1.88 5.66
C HIS A 353 -15.58 1.64 5.13
N GLU A 354 -15.33 1.94 3.85
CA GLU A 354 -14.04 1.66 3.22
C GLU A 354 -12.88 2.45 3.83
N GLY A 355 -13.09 3.69 4.28
CA GLY A 355 -12.07 4.47 4.98
C GLY A 355 -11.66 3.83 6.31
N GLU A 356 -12.62 3.27 7.05
CA GLU A 356 -12.36 2.51 8.29
C GLU A 356 -11.55 1.25 7.99
N ARG A 357 -11.87 0.51 6.92
CA ARG A 357 -11.09 -0.65 6.44
C ARG A 357 -9.61 -0.29 6.25
N VAL A 358 -9.34 0.83 5.54
CA VAL A 358 -7.96 1.30 5.30
C VAL A 358 -7.26 1.66 6.62
N VAL A 359 -7.94 2.40 7.50
CA VAL A 359 -7.39 2.81 8.81
C VAL A 359 -7.07 1.61 9.69
N HIS A 360 -7.97 0.65 9.79
CA HIS A 360 -7.77 -0.57 10.60
C HIS A 360 -6.64 -1.42 10.04
N GLY A 361 -6.58 -1.63 8.72
CA GLY A 361 -5.48 -2.36 8.09
C GLY A 361 -4.12 -1.70 8.33
N GLN A 362 -4.05 -0.38 8.19
CA GLN A 362 -2.84 0.38 8.49
C GLN A 362 -2.43 0.28 9.96
N GLN A 363 -3.36 0.44 10.91
CA GLN A 363 -3.08 0.34 12.35
C GLN A 363 -2.61 -1.07 12.75
N LEU A 364 -3.18 -2.10 12.12
CA LEU A 364 -2.81 -3.48 12.41
C LEU A 364 -1.42 -3.84 11.88
N MET A 365 -1.08 -3.42 10.67
CA MET A 365 0.15 -3.86 9.99
C MET A 365 1.35 -2.93 10.23
N GLN A 366 1.16 -1.64 10.44
CA GLN A 366 2.27 -0.72 10.72
C GLN A 366 2.75 -0.84 12.18
N ALA A 367 4.06 -0.62 12.38
CA ALA A 367 4.66 -0.55 13.71
C ALA A 367 4.13 0.61 14.55
N ALA A 368 3.85 1.74 13.89
CA ALA A 368 3.23 2.93 14.47
C ALA A 368 2.39 3.63 13.41
N SER A 369 1.30 4.25 13.81
CA SER A 369 0.42 4.99 12.89
C SER A 369 0.46 6.48 13.20
N ASP A 370 0.19 7.29 12.17
CA ASP A 370 -0.04 8.72 12.31
C ASP A 370 -1.09 9.01 13.40
N ILE A 371 -0.80 9.98 14.27
CA ILE A 371 -1.69 10.36 15.37
C ILE A 371 -3.04 10.93 14.91
N PHE A 372 -3.10 11.45 13.67
CA PHE A 372 -4.28 11.98 13.01
C PHE A 372 -4.87 11.00 11.97
N LEU A 373 -4.44 9.73 12.00
CA LEU A 373 -5.05 8.71 11.17
C LEU A 373 -6.49 8.45 11.63
N GLY A 374 -7.45 8.71 10.75
CA GLY A 374 -8.87 8.54 10.99
C GLY A 374 -9.65 8.43 9.69
N PHE A 375 -10.97 8.43 9.77
CA PHE A 375 -11.85 8.28 8.60
C PHE A 375 -13.09 9.16 8.71
N SER A 376 -13.73 9.39 7.57
CA SER A 376 -14.97 10.14 7.47
C SER A 376 -15.69 9.83 6.16
N SER A 377 -16.90 10.38 6.00
CA SER A 377 -17.71 10.25 4.80
C SER A 377 -18.19 11.60 4.31
N THR A 378 -18.39 11.71 2.99
CA THR A 378 -19.41 12.57 2.40
C THR A 378 -20.68 11.74 2.20
N LEU A 379 -21.74 12.33 1.60
CA LEU A 379 -23.02 11.63 1.39
C LEU A 379 -22.86 10.24 0.73
N ASP A 380 -21.95 10.15 -0.27
CA ASP A 380 -21.84 8.96 -1.12
C ASP A 380 -20.43 8.34 -1.15
N GLN A 381 -19.45 8.90 -0.45
CA GLN A 381 -18.06 8.44 -0.50
C GLN A 381 -17.44 8.32 0.89
N HIS A 382 -16.58 7.31 1.04
CA HIS A 382 -15.78 7.06 2.22
C HIS A 382 -14.35 7.57 2.03
N PHE A 383 -13.77 8.09 3.10
CA PHE A 383 -12.41 8.65 3.09
C PHE A 383 -11.62 8.16 4.27
N HIS A 384 -10.31 7.95 4.07
CA HIS A 384 -9.37 7.94 5.17
C HIS A 384 -8.60 9.27 5.20
N VAL A 385 -8.19 9.68 6.39
CA VAL A 385 -7.55 10.97 6.65
C VAL A 385 -6.25 10.74 7.41
N ARG A 386 -5.18 11.44 7.01
CA ARG A 386 -3.87 11.41 7.66
C ARG A 386 -3.13 12.73 7.47
N GLN A 387 -2.03 12.94 8.17
CA GLN A 387 -1.16 14.09 7.93
C GLN A 387 -0.52 14.03 6.53
N LEU A 388 -0.41 15.19 5.88
CA LEU A 388 0.30 15.32 4.62
C LEU A 388 1.81 15.43 4.87
N ARG A 389 2.60 14.51 4.24
CA ARG A 389 4.07 14.50 4.25
C ARG A 389 4.70 14.53 5.65
N ASP A 390 4.31 13.59 6.49
CA ASP A 390 4.97 13.42 7.78
C ASP A 390 6.20 12.50 7.64
N MET A 391 7.36 13.11 7.35
CA MET A 391 8.69 12.45 7.20
C MET A 391 8.68 11.26 6.21
N LYS A 392 7.76 11.25 5.23
CA LYS A 392 7.67 10.15 4.27
C LYS A 392 8.90 10.11 3.36
N ILE A 393 9.58 8.96 3.34
CA ILE A 393 10.63 8.64 2.38
C ILE A 393 10.08 7.63 1.37
N SER A 394 10.09 8.02 0.10
CA SER A 394 10.02 7.06 -1.01
C SER A 394 11.42 6.79 -1.51
N VAL A 395 11.72 5.55 -1.77
CA VAL A 395 13.01 5.17 -2.33
C VAL A 395 12.99 5.45 -3.83
N ASP A 396 14.02 6.13 -4.32
CA ASP A 396 14.23 6.36 -5.75
C ASP A 396 14.99 5.18 -6.33
N LEU A 397 14.36 4.47 -7.27
CA LEU A 397 14.93 3.28 -7.88
C LEU A 397 15.98 3.62 -8.93
N SER A 398 15.87 4.77 -9.60
CA SER A 398 16.77 5.17 -10.69
C SER A 398 18.25 5.27 -10.28
N ASP A 399 18.48 5.42 -8.99
CA ASP A 399 19.81 5.53 -8.39
C ASP A 399 20.38 4.21 -7.87
N MET A 400 19.66 3.07 -8.04
CA MET A 400 20.08 1.79 -7.48
C MET A 400 21.03 1.05 -8.40
N ASP A 401 22.17 0.61 -7.84
CA ASP A 401 22.99 -0.47 -8.37
C ASP A 401 22.56 -1.83 -7.78
N ASP A 402 23.15 -2.91 -8.25
CA ASP A 402 22.85 -4.28 -7.81
C ASP A 402 22.91 -4.43 -6.28
N GLU A 403 23.93 -3.86 -5.64
CA GLU A 403 24.17 -4.00 -4.21
C GLU A 403 23.10 -3.26 -3.40
N TYR A 404 22.76 -2.04 -3.80
CA TYR A 404 21.70 -1.29 -3.17
C TYR A 404 20.33 -1.98 -3.35
N PHE A 405 20.09 -2.55 -4.51
CA PHE A 405 18.84 -3.27 -4.80
C PHE A 405 18.68 -4.49 -3.89
N TYR A 406 19.75 -5.24 -3.61
CA TYR A 406 19.72 -6.37 -2.67
C TYR A 406 19.48 -5.94 -1.23
N GLU A 407 20.21 -4.92 -0.74
CA GLU A 407 20.01 -4.42 0.62
C GLU A 407 18.62 -3.81 0.82
N TYR A 408 18.05 -3.19 -0.24
CA TYR A 408 16.68 -2.73 -0.20
C TYR A 408 15.68 -3.89 -0.13
N ALA A 409 15.93 -4.95 -0.89
CA ALA A 409 15.12 -6.16 -0.85
C ALA A 409 15.13 -6.82 0.54
N GLU A 410 16.31 -6.86 1.20
CA GLU A 410 16.44 -7.33 2.57
C GLU A 410 15.57 -6.51 3.54
N SER A 411 15.64 -5.18 3.45
CA SER A 411 14.83 -4.26 4.26
C SER A 411 13.33 -4.45 4.03
N CYS A 412 12.92 -4.70 2.78
CA CYS A 412 11.53 -5.00 2.44
C CYS A 412 11.05 -6.32 3.07
N GLY A 413 11.90 -7.36 3.05
CA GLY A 413 11.62 -8.64 3.69
C GLY A 413 11.41 -8.52 5.20
N LEU A 414 12.29 -7.79 5.88
CA LEU A 414 12.17 -7.48 7.30
C LEU A 414 10.86 -6.75 7.62
N ALA A 415 10.54 -5.68 6.89
CA ALA A 415 9.35 -4.88 7.14
C ALA A 415 8.04 -5.67 6.92
N LEU A 416 8.00 -6.52 5.89
CA LEU A 416 6.84 -7.35 5.61
C LEU A 416 6.69 -8.48 6.66
N ALA A 417 7.81 -9.06 7.14
CA ALA A 417 7.79 -10.05 8.21
C ALA A 417 7.17 -9.47 9.49
N HIS A 418 7.59 -8.27 9.87
CA HIS A 418 7.04 -7.56 11.03
C HIS A 418 5.54 -7.29 10.86
N ALA A 419 5.12 -6.76 9.69
CA ALA A 419 3.71 -6.49 9.40
C ALA A 419 2.86 -7.77 9.49
N HIS A 420 3.33 -8.89 8.92
CA HIS A 420 2.65 -10.17 8.94
C HIS A 420 2.64 -10.83 10.32
N ALA A 421 3.70 -10.67 11.13
CA ALA A 421 3.73 -11.16 12.51
C ALA A 421 2.70 -10.44 13.40
N LYS A 422 2.50 -9.13 13.20
CA LYS A 422 1.45 -8.36 13.89
C LYS A 422 0.04 -8.73 13.44
N ALA A 423 -0.13 -8.92 12.13
CA ALA A 423 -1.45 -9.08 11.52
C ALA A 423 -1.97 -10.53 11.52
N GLY A 424 -1.10 -11.50 11.79
CA GLY A 424 -1.40 -12.92 11.73
C GLY A 424 -0.76 -13.70 12.86
N ASN A 425 -0.29 -14.90 12.54
CA ASN A 425 0.36 -15.80 13.48
C ASN A 425 1.69 -16.31 12.93
N ALA A 426 2.81 -15.79 13.44
CA ALA A 426 4.16 -16.11 12.97
C ALA A 426 4.48 -17.61 13.06
N ASP A 427 4.01 -18.31 14.11
CA ASP A 427 4.25 -19.76 14.29
C ASP A 427 3.58 -20.57 13.19
N VAL A 428 2.33 -20.24 12.84
CA VAL A 428 1.59 -20.91 11.75
C VAL A 428 2.25 -20.63 10.41
N LEU A 429 2.62 -19.39 10.15
CA LEU A 429 3.30 -19.00 8.91
C LEU A 429 4.65 -19.71 8.76
N MET A 430 5.47 -19.75 9.83
CA MET A 430 6.74 -20.47 9.82
C MET A 430 6.55 -21.98 9.66
N GLY A 431 5.52 -22.54 10.28
CA GLY A 431 5.13 -23.94 10.07
C GLY A 431 4.82 -24.24 8.60
N TYR A 432 4.13 -23.33 7.90
CA TYR A 432 3.82 -23.45 6.48
C TYR A 432 5.05 -23.23 5.59
N LEU A 433 5.81 -22.16 5.81
CA LEU A 433 7.00 -21.81 5.03
C LEU A 433 8.10 -22.89 5.17
N GLY A 434 8.33 -23.38 6.39
CA GLY A 434 9.32 -24.40 6.70
C GLY A 434 10.77 -23.92 6.52
N GLU A 435 11.70 -24.89 6.55
CA GLU A 435 13.11 -24.65 6.34
C GLU A 435 13.44 -24.70 4.84
N GLY A 436 14.37 -23.85 4.37
CA GLY A 436 15.02 -23.95 3.08
C GLY A 436 14.40 -23.22 1.91
N GLY A 437 15.00 -23.42 0.73
CA GLY A 437 14.84 -22.63 -0.49
C GLY A 437 13.58 -22.88 -1.30
N ALA A 438 12.76 -23.91 -0.99
CA ALA A 438 11.63 -24.27 -1.83
C ALA A 438 10.64 -23.09 -2.08
N ILE A 439 10.34 -22.28 -1.06
CA ILE A 439 9.48 -21.11 -1.25
C ILE A 439 10.15 -20.03 -2.12
N VAL A 440 11.49 -19.95 -2.10
CA VAL A 440 12.24 -19.03 -2.95
C VAL A 440 12.07 -19.39 -4.42
N GLU A 441 12.29 -20.65 -4.78
CA GLU A 441 12.14 -21.15 -6.16
C GLU A 441 10.70 -20.97 -6.67
N VAL A 442 9.72 -21.28 -5.81
CA VAL A 442 8.29 -21.11 -6.09
C VAL A 442 7.94 -19.67 -6.42
N LEU A 443 8.39 -18.72 -5.58
CA LEU A 443 8.05 -17.30 -5.76
C LEU A 443 8.90 -16.64 -6.85
N GLN A 444 10.13 -17.09 -7.10
CA GLN A 444 10.89 -16.67 -8.28
C GLN A 444 10.17 -17.07 -9.57
N SER A 445 9.78 -18.35 -9.68
CA SER A 445 9.04 -18.86 -10.85
C SER A 445 7.72 -18.13 -11.08
N TYR A 446 6.95 -17.88 -9.99
CA TYR A 446 5.74 -17.09 -10.08
C TYR A 446 6.01 -15.65 -10.55
N ALA A 447 7.01 -14.99 -9.96
CA ALA A 447 7.35 -13.61 -10.25
C ALA A 447 7.80 -13.40 -11.70
N GLU A 448 8.60 -14.33 -12.26
CA GLU A 448 8.99 -14.31 -13.67
C GLU A 448 7.76 -14.46 -14.58
N ALA A 449 6.93 -15.47 -14.33
CA ALA A 449 5.73 -15.71 -15.12
C ALA A 449 4.75 -14.53 -15.07
N TYR A 450 4.58 -13.92 -13.89
CA TYR A 450 3.70 -12.77 -13.74
C TYR A 450 4.31 -11.49 -14.33
N ALA A 451 5.62 -11.33 -14.31
CA ALA A 451 6.29 -10.20 -14.98
C ALA A 451 6.08 -10.24 -16.49
N GLU A 452 6.14 -11.43 -17.11
CA GLU A 452 5.81 -11.61 -18.54
C GLU A 452 4.32 -11.30 -18.81
N ARG A 453 3.42 -11.76 -17.94
CA ARG A 453 1.98 -11.42 -18.04
C ARG A 453 1.77 -9.91 -17.96
N ASN A 454 2.41 -9.25 -16.99
CA ASN A 454 2.33 -7.79 -16.84
C ASN A 454 2.86 -7.03 -18.07
N LEU A 455 3.95 -7.51 -18.68
CA LEU A 455 4.48 -6.94 -19.91
C LEU A 455 3.48 -7.05 -21.06
N ASN A 456 2.86 -8.21 -21.23
CA ASN A 456 1.84 -8.44 -22.25
C ASN A 456 0.59 -7.56 -22.02
N ASP A 457 0.15 -7.44 -20.76
CA ASP A 457 -0.98 -6.58 -20.36
C ASP A 457 -0.67 -5.09 -20.64
N TYR A 458 0.55 -4.65 -20.33
CA TYR A 458 1.03 -3.30 -20.62
C TYR A 458 1.06 -3.03 -22.13
N GLN A 459 1.54 -3.99 -22.95
CA GLN A 459 1.53 -3.84 -24.42
C GLN A 459 0.11 -3.72 -24.97
N GLN A 460 -0.85 -4.49 -24.44
CA GLN A 460 -2.26 -4.35 -24.80
C GLN A 460 -2.80 -2.97 -24.43
N PHE A 461 -2.47 -2.48 -23.22
CA PHE A 461 -2.82 -1.13 -22.80
C PHE A 461 -2.24 -0.07 -23.74
N MET A 462 -0.97 -0.19 -24.14
CA MET A 462 -0.32 0.74 -25.07
C MET A 462 -0.90 0.68 -26.47
N ASN A 463 -1.38 -0.48 -26.94
CA ASN A 463 -2.09 -0.60 -28.22
C ASN A 463 -3.42 0.19 -28.19
N GLU A 464 -4.19 0.11 -27.09
CA GLU A 464 -5.43 0.90 -26.96
C GLU A 464 -5.16 2.42 -26.86
N VAL A 465 -4.00 2.81 -26.31
CA VAL A 465 -3.52 4.20 -26.34
C VAL A 465 -3.20 4.63 -27.79
N ALA A 466 -2.46 3.81 -28.53
CA ALA A 466 -2.10 4.08 -29.94
C ALA A 466 -3.34 4.15 -30.84
N ASP A 467 -4.34 3.33 -30.59
CA ASP A 467 -5.64 3.35 -31.28
C ASP A 467 -6.53 4.55 -30.90
N GLY A 468 -6.10 5.39 -29.94
CA GLY A 468 -6.86 6.55 -29.46
C GLY A 468 -8.07 6.21 -28.59
N LYS A 469 -8.23 4.95 -28.16
CA LYS A 469 -9.32 4.51 -27.27
C LYS A 469 -9.06 4.90 -25.82
N ILE A 470 -7.79 4.94 -25.40
CA ILE A 470 -7.35 5.45 -24.12
C ILE A 470 -6.62 6.77 -24.35
N GLN A 471 -7.18 7.86 -23.82
CA GLN A 471 -6.59 9.18 -23.95
C GLN A 471 -5.50 9.39 -22.89
N LEU A 472 -4.38 9.97 -23.31
CA LEU A 472 -3.32 10.44 -22.41
C LEU A 472 -3.44 11.95 -22.20
N ALA A 473 -3.12 12.41 -20.99
CA ALA A 473 -2.93 13.83 -20.74
C ALA A 473 -1.67 14.36 -21.46
N GLY A 474 -1.60 15.67 -21.72
CA GLY A 474 -0.40 16.32 -22.22
C GLY A 474 0.79 16.20 -21.25
N ASP A 475 1.98 16.54 -21.72
CA ASP A 475 3.23 16.40 -20.93
C ASP A 475 3.27 17.32 -19.70
N ASP A 476 2.50 18.41 -19.72
CA ASP A 476 2.38 19.37 -18.61
C ASP A 476 1.65 18.80 -17.36
N ALA A 477 1.09 17.60 -17.43
CA ALA A 477 0.30 16.96 -16.38
C ALA A 477 1.04 15.84 -15.60
N LEU A 478 2.36 15.68 -15.80
CA LEU A 478 3.19 14.64 -15.17
C LEU A 478 3.72 15.03 -13.78
#